data_de9766d9efca65288faa9425f4e86a64
#
_entry.id   de9766d9efca65288faa9425f4e86a64
#
_cell.length_a   1.000
_cell.length_b   1.000
_cell.length_c   1.000
_cell.angle_alpha   90.00
_cell.angle_beta   90.00
_cell.angle_gamma   90.00
#
_symmetry.space_group_name_H-M   'P 1'
#
loop_
_entity.id
_entity.type
_entity.pdbx_description
1 polymer ?
#
loop_
_entity_poly.entity_id
_entity_poly.type
_entity_poly.pdbx_seq_one_letter_code
_entity_poly.pdbx_strand_id
1 'polypeptide(L)'
;MPSPSEADRYAILKFARQVVVEAVTLGRLPERVPTDGIFGEHRGVFVTLRNNSRLRGCIGVVEADTPLGDSVARCAAGAALQDPRFAPMRVADLAHLQIEVSLLSQPEPIDINAIEIGRHGLVVSSGDRRGLLLPQVAVEHHLDREQFLSETCRKAHLLRDAWRDARTQILGFTCDVFFGPESGQAAPGANSHNTSAENKNPRDVLSRGPEKPSVV
;
A
#
# COMPACT_ATOMS: atom_id res chain seq x y z
N MET A 1 13.24 -10.43 -4.67
CA MET A 1 12.17 -10.76 -5.63
C MET A 1 12.04 -9.65 -6.65
N PRO A 2 11.77 -9.94 -7.93
CA PRO A 2 11.58 -8.91 -8.95
C PRO A 2 10.31 -8.09 -8.66
N SER A 3 10.29 -6.87 -9.20
CA SER A 3 9.07 -6.04 -9.20
C SER A 3 7.98 -6.72 -10.04
N PRO A 4 6.69 -6.58 -9.66
CA PRO A 4 5.59 -7.18 -10.40
C PRO A 4 5.50 -6.61 -11.81
N SER A 5 5.24 -7.47 -12.79
CA SER A 5 4.96 -7.06 -14.17
C SER A 5 3.64 -6.26 -14.25
N GLU A 6 3.39 -5.59 -15.39
CA GLU A 6 2.09 -4.92 -15.59
C GLU A 6 0.91 -5.91 -15.54
N ALA A 7 1.10 -7.12 -16.06
CA ALA A 7 0.09 -8.18 -15.99
C ALA A 7 -0.20 -8.61 -14.55
N ASP A 8 0.84 -8.75 -13.71
CA ASP A 8 0.70 -9.06 -12.29
C ASP A 8 -0.04 -7.95 -11.54
N ARG A 9 0.34 -6.69 -11.77
CA ARG A 9 -0.32 -5.53 -11.16
C ARG A 9 -1.80 -5.48 -11.51
N TYR A 10 -2.12 -5.69 -12.79
CA TYR A 10 -3.50 -5.74 -13.26
C TYR A 10 -4.29 -6.89 -12.60
N ALA A 11 -3.70 -8.09 -12.55
CA ALA A 11 -4.33 -9.27 -11.95
C ALA A 11 -4.62 -9.05 -10.46
N ILE A 12 -3.64 -8.51 -9.69
CA ILE A 12 -3.81 -8.21 -8.26
C ILE A 12 -4.91 -7.17 -8.05
N LEU A 13 -4.93 -6.07 -8.81
CA LEU A 13 -5.95 -5.02 -8.69
C LEU A 13 -7.34 -5.55 -9.04
N LYS A 14 -7.45 -6.35 -10.10
CA LYS A 14 -8.70 -6.99 -10.50
C LYS A 14 -9.23 -7.90 -9.40
N PHE A 15 -8.37 -8.72 -8.83
CA PHE A 15 -8.75 -9.62 -7.75
C PHE A 15 -9.13 -8.85 -6.47
N ALA A 16 -8.35 -7.84 -6.06
CA ALA A 16 -8.69 -6.99 -4.92
C ALA A 16 -10.07 -6.33 -5.10
N ARG A 17 -10.39 -5.84 -6.31
CA ARG A 17 -11.71 -5.28 -6.62
C ARG A 17 -12.82 -6.31 -6.50
N GLN A 18 -12.63 -7.51 -7.03
CA GLN A 18 -13.60 -8.61 -6.90
C GLN A 18 -13.88 -8.89 -5.41
N VAL A 19 -12.82 -9.00 -4.59
CA VAL A 19 -12.96 -9.23 -3.15
C VAL A 19 -13.78 -8.13 -2.48
N VAL A 20 -13.47 -6.86 -2.74
CA VAL A 20 -14.22 -5.74 -2.14
C VAL A 20 -15.70 -5.79 -2.56
N VAL A 21 -15.98 -6.01 -3.85
CA VAL A 21 -17.35 -6.09 -4.35
C VAL A 21 -18.11 -7.22 -3.68
N GLU A 22 -17.57 -8.45 -3.66
CA GLU A 22 -18.24 -9.60 -3.05
C GLU A 22 -18.40 -9.43 -1.53
N ALA A 23 -17.39 -8.92 -0.85
CA ALA A 23 -17.47 -8.67 0.58
C ALA A 23 -18.56 -7.65 0.94
N VAL A 24 -18.69 -6.57 0.17
CA VAL A 24 -19.68 -5.51 0.41
C VAL A 24 -21.09 -5.91 -0.02
N THR A 25 -21.22 -6.65 -1.13
CA THR A 25 -22.55 -7.00 -1.68
C THR A 25 -23.11 -8.31 -1.16
N LEU A 26 -22.23 -9.29 -0.91
CA LEU A 26 -22.64 -10.66 -0.55
C LEU A 26 -22.24 -11.04 0.89
N GLY A 27 -21.44 -10.23 1.57
CA GLY A 27 -20.96 -10.51 2.93
C GLY A 27 -20.01 -11.71 3.02
N ARG A 28 -19.36 -12.08 1.91
CA ARG A 28 -18.44 -13.22 1.85
C ARG A 28 -17.21 -12.91 1.00
N LEU A 29 -16.14 -13.69 1.15
CA LEU A 29 -15.00 -13.70 0.26
C LEU A 29 -15.30 -14.49 -1.02
N PRO A 30 -14.55 -14.27 -2.12
CA PRO A 30 -14.61 -15.10 -3.32
C PRO A 30 -14.38 -16.58 -2.99
N GLU A 31 -15.12 -17.46 -3.66
CA GLU A 31 -14.98 -18.91 -3.47
C GLU A 31 -13.62 -19.45 -3.90
N ARG A 32 -12.99 -18.77 -4.85
CA ARG A 32 -11.66 -19.14 -5.34
C ARG A 32 -10.70 -17.98 -5.16
N VAL A 33 -9.64 -18.26 -4.43
CA VAL A 33 -8.48 -17.36 -4.30
C VAL A 33 -7.43 -17.84 -5.30
N PRO A 34 -6.89 -16.97 -6.16
CA PRO A 34 -5.83 -17.35 -7.08
C PRO A 34 -4.56 -17.72 -6.31
N THR A 35 -3.86 -18.76 -6.77
CA THR A 35 -2.64 -19.30 -6.14
C THR A 35 -1.46 -19.39 -7.11
N ASP A 36 -1.70 -19.19 -8.40
CA ASP A 36 -0.68 -19.33 -9.44
C ASP A 36 0.10 -18.03 -9.63
N GLY A 37 1.31 -18.16 -10.16
CA GLY A 37 2.19 -17.02 -10.46
C GLY A 37 2.45 -16.17 -9.21
N ILE A 38 2.32 -14.85 -9.35
CA ILE A 38 2.58 -13.89 -8.25
C ILE A 38 1.69 -14.15 -7.02
N PHE A 39 0.50 -14.69 -7.19
CA PHE A 39 -0.42 -14.96 -6.08
C PHE A 39 0.06 -16.07 -5.13
N GLY A 40 0.94 -16.96 -5.60
CA GLY A 40 1.59 -17.97 -4.78
C GLY A 40 2.80 -17.45 -3.98
N GLU A 41 3.27 -16.24 -4.26
CA GLU A 41 4.41 -15.66 -3.55
C GLU A 41 4.01 -15.26 -2.12
N HIS A 42 4.98 -15.33 -1.20
CA HIS A 42 4.84 -14.86 0.17
C HIS A 42 5.40 -13.44 0.28
N ARG A 43 4.53 -12.44 0.19
CA ARG A 43 4.89 -11.01 0.22
C ARG A 43 3.95 -10.20 1.09
N GLY A 44 4.51 -9.21 1.77
CA GLY A 44 3.70 -8.20 2.44
C GLY A 44 2.87 -7.40 1.44
N VAL A 45 1.66 -7.04 1.81
CA VAL A 45 0.75 -6.26 0.98
C VAL A 45 -0.12 -5.35 1.81
N PHE A 46 -0.37 -4.13 1.32
CA PHE A 46 -1.41 -3.23 1.83
C PHE A 46 -2.43 -2.99 0.72
N VAL A 47 -3.69 -2.99 1.10
CA VAL A 47 -4.80 -2.59 0.22
C VAL A 47 -5.42 -1.33 0.78
N THR A 48 -5.34 -0.26 0.01
CA THR A 48 -5.91 1.05 0.33
C THR A 48 -7.11 1.31 -0.55
N LEU A 49 -8.22 1.64 0.07
CA LEU A 49 -9.47 1.99 -0.60
C LEU A 49 -9.71 3.48 -0.48
N ARG A 50 -10.02 4.11 -1.61
CA ARG A 50 -10.39 5.53 -1.68
C ARG A 50 -11.76 5.67 -2.33
N ASN A 51 -12.48 6.70 -1.94
CA ASN A 51 -13.72 7.12 -2.59
C ASN A 51 -13.59 8.62 -2.90
N ASN A 52 -13.65 8.99 -4.19
CA ASN A 52 -13.39 10.37 -4.63
C ASN A 52 -12.06 10.91 -4.05
N SER A 53 -10.98 10.14 -4.17
CA SER A 53 -9.63 10.44 -3.68
C SER A 53 -9.49 10.53 -2.15
N ARG A 54 -10.57 10.41 -1.37
CA ARG A 54 -10.52 10.39 0.09
C ARG A 54 -10.28 8.96 0.61
N LEU A 55 -9.38 8.82 1.57
CA LEU A 55 -9.13 7.54 2.24
C LEU A 55 -10.45 7.00 2.83
N ARG A 56 -10.71 5.72 2.57
CA ARG A 56 -11.93 5.03 3.00
C ARG A 56 -11.64 3.76 3.80
N GLY A 57 -10.45 3.21 3.67
CA GLY A 57 -9.93 2.08 4.42
C GLY A 57 -8.54 1.72 3.94
N CYS A 58 -7.71 1.18 4.84
CA CYS A 58 -6.38 0.68 4.53
C CYS A 58 -6.00 -0.41 5.52
N ILE A 59 -5.85 -1.63 5.05
CA ILE A 59 -5.40 -2.79 5.84
C ILE A 59 -4.27 -3.47 5.08
N GLY A 60 -3.29 -3.96 5.82
CA GLY A 60 -2.17 -4.68 5.24
C GLY A 60 -1.48 -5.62 6.21
N VAL A 61 -0.64 -6.45 5.64
CA VAL A 61 0.29 -7.33 6.35
C VAL A 61 1.70 -7.09 5.82
N VAL A 62 2.66 -7.07 6.72
CA VAL A 62 4.08 -6.86 6.38
C VAL A 62 4.75 -8.17 6.09
N GLU A 63 4.53 -9.16 6.94
CA GLU A 63 5.01 -10.52 6.77
C GLU A 63 3.84 -11.38 6.32
N ALA A 64 4.03 -12.03 5.20
CA ALA A 64 3.04 -12.94 4.69
C ALA A 64 3.39 -14.38 5.10
N ASP A 65 2.73 -14.86 6.14
CA ASP A 65 2.74 -16.28 6.49
C ASP A 65 1.88 -17.11 5.52
N THR A 66 1.15 -16.44 4.66
CA THR A 66 0.23 -17.04 3.67
C THR A 66 0.53 -16.49 2.27
N PRO A 67 0.14 -17.22 1.21
CA PRO A 67 0.25 -16.75 -0.16
C PRO A 67 -0.36 -15.36 -0.39
N LEU A 68 0.17 -14.62 -1.35
CA LEU A 68 -0.27 -13.25 -1.68
C LEU A 68 -1.77 -13.20 -2.01
N GLY A 69 -2.31 -14.22 -2.67
CA GLY A 69 -3.73 -14.29 -2.97
C GLY A 69 -4.59 -14.20 -1.70
N ASP A 70 -4.26 -15.00 -0.68
CA ASP A 70 -4.97 -14.99 0.61
C ASP A 70 -4.77 -13.66 1.35
N SER A 71 -3.56 -13.11 1.31
CA SER A 71 -3.23 -11.83 1.93
C SER A 71 -4.02 -10.68 1.28
N VAL A 72 -4.10 -10.64 -0.05
CA VAL A 72 -4.91 -9.65 -0.79
C VAL A 72 -6.38 -9.80 -0.45
N ALA A 73 -6.92 -11.03 -0.40
CA ALA A 73 -8.32 -11.27 -0.08
C ALA A 73 -8.67 -10.74 1.33
N ARG A 74 -7.85 -11.07 2.33
CA ARG A 74 -8.07 -10.60 3.71
C ARG A 74 -7.91 -9.09 3.84
N CYS A 75 -6.87 -8.52 3.24
CA CYS A 75 -6.59 -7.09 3.34
C CYS A 75 -7.66 -6.25 2.61
N ALA A 76 -8.10 -6.66 1.43
CA ALA A 76 -9.13 -5.96 0.66
C ALA A 76 -10.50 -5.97 1.37
N ALA A 77 -10.93 -7.14 1.87
CA ALA A 77 -12.16 -7.24 2.65
C ALA A 77 -12.06 -6.49 3.98
N GLY A 78 -10.92 -6.61 4.67
CA GLY A 78 -10.65 -5.89 5.91
C GLY A 78 -10.70 -4.37 5.73
N ALA A 79 -10.06 -3.85 4.67
CA ALA A 79 -10.07 -2.42 4.36
C ALA A 79 -11.50 -1.90 4.07
N ALA A 80 -12.35 -2.74 3.46
CA ALA A 80 -13.72 -2.37 3.16
C ALA A 80 -14.65 -2.39 4.38
N LEU A 81 -14.47 -3.36 5.28
CA LEU A 81 -15.48 -3.69 6.31
C LEU A 81 -14.98 -3.60 7.75
N GLN A 82 -13.66 -3.65 7.99
CA GLN A 82 -13.10 -3.87 9.33
C GLN A 82 -12.05 -2.83 9.74
N ASP A 83 -11.78 -1.80 8.93
CA ASP A 83 -10.91 -0.71 9.33
C ASP A 83 -11.61 0.14 10.39
N PRO A 84 -11.11 0.16 11.66
CA PRO A 84 -11.82 0.79 12.78
C PRO A 84 -11.92 2.31 12.66
N ARG A 85 -11.18 2.93 11.76
CA ARG A 85 -11.21 4.37 11.51
C ARG A 85 -12.43 4.81 10.70
N PHE A 86 -13.09 3.87 10.03
CA PHE A 86 -14.17 4.14 9.08
C PHE A 86 -15.38 3.24 9.35
N ALA A 87 -16.57 3.73 9.02
CA ALA A 87 -17.75 2.87 8.98
C ALA A 87 -17.61 1.83 7.84
N PRO A 88 -18.13 0.61 7.93
CA PRO A 88 -18.11 -0.37 6.84
C PRO A 88 -18.64 0.21 5.53
N MET A 89 -18.01 -0.15 4.42
CA MET A 89 -18.45 0.29 3.09
C MET A 89 -19.83 -0.24 2.75
N ARG A 90 -20.59 0.55 2.01
CA ARG A 90 -21.91 0.19 1.48
C ARG A 90 -21.83 0.04 -0.04
N VAL A 91 -22.83 -0.62 -0.62
CA VAL A 91 -22.91 -0.85 -2.07
C VAL A 91 -22.81 0.47 -2.85
N ALA A 92 -23.40 1.56 -2.35
CA ALA A 92 -23.30 2.88 -2.98
C ALA A 92 -21.86 3.42 -3.07
N ASP A 93 -20.98 3.02 -2.16
CA ASP A 93 -19.58 3.46 -2.15
C ASP A 93 -18.76 2.83 -3.30
N LEU A 94 -19.22 1.70 -3.87
CA LEU A 94 -18.52 0.97 -4.92
C LEU A 94 -18.44 1.73 -6.25
N ALA A 95 -19.37 2.65 -6.52
CA ALA A 95 -19.42 3.40 -7.76
C ALA A 95 -18.19 4.29 -8.00
N HIS A 96 -17.57 4.78 -6.91
CA HIS A 96 -16.41 5.69 -6.94
C HIS A 96 -15.19 5.06 -6.27
N LEU A 97 -15.17 3.73 -6.17
CA LEU A 97 -14.10 2.99 -5.53
C LEU A 97 -12.81 3.05 -6.37
N GLN A 98 -11.77 3.58 -5.77
CA GLN A 98 -10.40 3.50 -6.25
C GLN A 98 -9.62 2.54 -5.33
N ILE A 99 -8.82 1.66 -5.91
CA ILE A 99 -7.99 0.70 -5.17
C ILE A 99 -6.53 0.98 -5.45
N GLU A 100 -5.77 1.11 -4.40
CA GLU A 100 -4.31 1.20 -4.41
C GLU A 100 -3.77 -0.05 -3.72
N VAL A 101 -2.78 -0.70 -4.33
CA VAL A 101 -2.07 -1.83 -3.73
C VAL A 101 -0.61 -1.45 -3.56
N SER A 102 -0.11 -1.65 -2.35
CA SER A 102 1.30 -1.53 -2.01
C SER A 102 1.86 -2.92 -1.76
N LEU A 103 2.70 -3.41 -2.66
CA LEU A 103 3.32 -4.73 -2.59
C LEU A 103 4.74 -4.59 -2.08
N LEU A 104 5.06 -5.23 -0.96
CA LEU A 104 6.36 -5.11 -0.32
C LEU A 104 7.35 -6.14 -0.87
N SER A 105 8.62 -5.77 -0.96
CA SER A 105 9.70 -6.76 -1.07
C SER A 105 9.88 -7.49 0.27
N GLN A 106 10.60 -8.60 0.28
CA GLN A 106 11.02 -9.19 1.55
C GLN A 106 11.93 -8.22 2.30
N PRO A 107 11.72 -8.02 3.60
CA PRO A 107 12.63 -7.25 4.43
C PRO A 107 13.98 -7.98 4.55
N GLU A 108 15.07 -7.27 4.22
CA GLU A 108 16.44 -7.79 4.29
C GLU A 108 17.30 -6.87 5.17
N PRO A 109 18.36 -7.41 5.83
CA PRO A 109 19.28 -6.57 6.58
C PRO A 109 19.82 -5.44 5.71
N ILE A 110 19.77 -4.21 6.24
CA ILE A 110 20.23 -3.01 5.53
C ILE A 110 21.25 -2.24 6.37
N ASP A 111 22.32 -1.78 5.72
CA ASP A 111 23.23 -0.82 6.34
C ASP A 111 22.51 0.52 6.53
N ILE A 112 22.68 1.15 7.69
CA ILE A 112 22.05 2.42 8.00
C ILE A 112 22.39 3.47 6.94
N ASN A 113 23.63 3.47 6.44
CA ASN A 113 24.08 4.42 5.43
C ASN A 113 23.49 4.16 4.04
N ALA A 114 23.01 2.94 3.77
CA ALA A 114 22.35 2.57 2.52
C ALA A 114 20.86 2.89 2.52
N ILE A 115 20.29 3.35 3.63
CA ILE A 115 18.88 3.74 3.69
C ILE A 115 18.65 5.00 2.84
N GLU A 116 17.79 4.88 1.83
CA GLU A 116 17.34 5.95 0.94
C GLU A 116 15.91 6.35 1.32
N ILE A 117 15.73 7.62 1.71
CA ILE A 117 14.41 8.17 2.05
C ILE A 117 13.50 8.17 0.82
N GLY A 118 12.27 7.71 0.99
CA GLY A 118 11.27 7.57 -0.08
C GLY A 118 11.35 6.27 -0.87
N ARG A 119 12.47 5.54 -0.77
CA ARG A 119 12.65 4.23 -1.42
C ARG A 119 12.51 3.08 -0.44
N HIS A 120 13.20 3.16 0.68
CA HIS A 120 13.22 2.09 1.68
C HIS A 120 12.17 2.34 2.76
N GLY A 121 11.36 1.33 3.05
CA GLY A 121 10.68 1.18 4.33
C GLY A 121 11.60 0.47 5.31
N LEU A 122 11.32 0.62 6.59
CA LEU A 122 12.13 0.03 7.66
C LEU A 122 11.29 -0.85 8.56
N VAL A 123 11.87 -1.97 8.96
CA VAL A 123 11.43 -2.79 10.08
C VAL A 123 12.52 -2.73 11.14
N VAL A 124 12.12 -2.41 12.37
CA VAL A 124 13.01 -2.44 13.54
C VAL A 124 12.46 -3.44 14.54
N SER A 125 13.31 -4.32 15.06
CA SER A 125 12.93 -5.29 16.07
C SER A 125 14.02 -5.47 17.13
N SER A 126 13.57 -5.72 18.37
CA SER A 126 14.43 -6.05 19.50
C SER A 126 13.63 -6.90 20.50
N GLY A 127 14.03 -8.15 20.70
CA GLY A 127 13.23 -9.14 21.40
C GLY A 127 11.85 -9.31 20.74
N ASP A 128 10.79 -9.26 21.53
CA ASP A 128 9.40 -9.40 21.06
C ASP A 128 8.80 -8.11 20.49
N ARG A 129 9.56 -7.02 20.55
CA ARG A 129 9.10 -5.72 20.06
C ARG A 129 9.47 -5.54 18.62
N ARG A 130 8.49 -5.14 17.81
CA ARG A 130 8.67 -4.90 16.39
C ARG A 130 7.82 -3.74 15.90
N GLY A 131 8.36 -2.93 15.02
CA GLY A 131 7.67 -1.82 14.39
C GLY A 131 8.12 -1.65 12.95
N LEU A 132 7.25 -1.06 12.15
CA LEU A 132 7.50 -0.81 10.74
C LEU A 132 6.98 0.56 10.35
N LEU A 133 7.70 1.20 9.44
CA LEU A 133 7.23 2.36 8.69
C LEU A 133 7.46 2.16 7.19
N LEU A 134 6.45 2.51 6.40
CA LEU A 134 6.51 2.49 4.93
C LEU A 134 7.40 3.64 4.41
N PRO A 135 7.96 3.52 3.19
CA PRO A 135 8.82 4.56 2.61
C PRO A 135 8.15 5.94 2.54
N GLN A 136 6.84 5.98 2.27
CA GLN A 136 6.06 7.20 2.11
C GLN A 136 6.03 8.04 3.40
N VAL A 137 6.05 7.39 4.57
CA VAL A 137 5.98 8.07 5.87
C VAL A 137 7.15 9.04 6.05
N ALA A 138 8.36 8.63 5.65
CA ALA A 138 9.54 9.48 5.75
C ALA A 138 9.42 10.73 4.87
N VAL A 139 8.85 10.59 3.67
CA VAL A 139 8.64 11.70 2.73
C VAL A 139 7.54 12.64 3.24
N GLU A 140 6.39 12.10 3.62
CA GLU A 140 5.22 12.86 4.10
C GLU A 140 5.52 13.70 5.34
N HIS A 141 6.37 13.17 6.23
CA HIS A 141 6.77 13.85 7.47
C HIS A 141 8.11 14.56 7.39
N HIS A 142 8.72 14.65 6.19
CA HIS A 142 10.02 15.30 5.98
C HIS A 142 11.12 14.80 6.91
N LEU A 143 11.14 13.47 7.17
CA LEU A 143 12.10 12.85 8.07
C LEU A 143 13.42 12.62 7.33
N ASP A 144 14.51 12.96 8.00
CA ASP A 144 15.82 12.47 7.61
C ASP A 144 16.01 11.00 8.04
N ARG A 145 17.13 10.40 7.69
CA ARG A 145 17.43 8.99 7.96
C ARG A 145 17.40 8.65 9.45
N GLU A 146 18.01 9.51 10.30
CA GLU A 146 18.06 9.25 11.74
C GLU A 146 16.69 9.43 12.39
N GLN A 147 15.93 10.42 11.94
CA GLN A 147 14.55 10.64 12.37
C GLN A 147 13.66 9.47 11.95
N PHE A 148 13.83 8.95 10.73
CA PHE A 148 13.07 7.82 10.24
C PHE A 148 13.34 6.55 11.06
N LEU A 149 14.63 6.26 11.37
CA LEU A 149 15.01 5.17 12.27
C LEU A 149 14.39 5.36 13.66
N SER A 150 14.47 6.57 14.21
CA SER A 150 13.92 6.90 15.53
C SER A 150 12.41 6.74 15.61
N GLU A 151 11.68 7.17 14.56
CA GLU A 151 10.23 7.01 14.49
C GLU A 151 9.84 5.53 14.30
N THR A 152 10.65 4.75 13.55
CA THR A 152 10.44 3.30 13.42
C THR A 152 10.66 2.59 14.76
N CYS A 153 11.69 2.98 15.53
CA CYS A 153 11.88 2.49 16.91
C CYS A 153 10.68 2.83 17.80
N ARG A 154 10.17 4.06 17.73
CA ARG A 154 8.98 4.47 18.48
C ARG A 154 7.75 3.62 18.09
N LYS A 155 7.58 3.31 16.81
CA LYS A 155 6.52 2.42 16.31
C LYS A 155 6.65 1.00 16.87
N ALA A 156 7.88 0.55 17.12
CA ALA A 156 8.19 -0.72 17.77
C ALA A 156 8.05 -0.69 19.31
N HIS A 157 7.61 0.44 19.88
CA HIS A 157 7.60 0.66 21.34
C HIS A 157 9.00 0.53 21.97
N LEU A 158 10.03 0.91 21.22
CA LEU A 158 11.42 1.00 21.68
C LEU A 158 11.80 2.46 21.98
N LEU A 159 12.95 2.65 22.64
CA LEU A 159 13.55 3.98 22.77
C LEU A 159 13.93 4.50 21.37
N ARG A 160 13.88 5.84 21.18
CA ARG A 160 14.13 6.47 19.88
C ARG A 160 15.52 6.20 19.31
N ASP A 161 16.48 5.97 20.17
CA ASP A 161 17.89 5.69 19.85
C ASP A 161 18.25 4.20 19.86
N ALA A 162 17.25 3.32 20.07
CA ALA A 162 17.45 1.86 20.13
C ALA A 162 18.08 1.28 18.85
N TRP A 163 17.93 1.95 17.72
CA TRP A 163 18.57 1.57 16.46
C TRP A 163 20.10 1.59 16.49
N ARG A 164 20.70 2.26 17.50
CA ARG A 164 22.16 2.28 17.74
C ARG A 164 22.65 1.08 18.55
N ASP A 165 21.74 0.33 19.18
CA ASP A 165 22.08 -0.85 19.97
C ASP A 165 22.28 -2.05 19.02
N ALA A 166 23.41 -2.76 19.17
CA ALA A 166 23.75 -3.93 18.36
C ALA A 166 22.74 -5.09 18.47
N ARG A 167 21.88 -5.08 19.50
CA ARG A 167 20.79 -6.06 19.67
C ARG A 167 19.55 -5.72 18.87
N THR A 168 19.49 -4.53 18.31
CA THR A 168 18.36 -4.09 17.48
C THR A 168 18.61 -4.48 16.03
N GLN A 169 17.72 -5.28 15.48
CA GLN A 169 17.74 -5.65 14.06
C GLN A 169 17.04 -4.57 13.24
N ILE A 170 17.69 -4.15 12.16
CA ILE A 170 17.14 -3.20 11.19
C ILE A 170 17.09 -3.89 9.83
N LEU A 171 15.89 -4.00 9.28
CA LEU A 171 15.65 -4.53 7.94
C LEU A 171 15.07 -3.43 7.06
N GLY A 172 15.54 -3.38 5.81
CA GLY A 172 15.00 -2.52 4.77
C GLY A 172 14.14 -3.32 3.80
N PHE A 173 13.11 -2.70 3.26
CA PHE A 173 12.30 -3.24 2.18
C PHE A 173 11.91 -2.13 1.20
N THR A 174 11.53 -2.51 -0.01
CA THR A 174 10.96 -1.60 -1.01
C THR A 174 9.47 -1.83 -1.16
N CYS A 175 8.78 -0.87 -1.76
CA CYS A 175 7.35 -0.93 -1.95
C CYS A 175 7.00 -0.57 -3.40
N ASP A 176 6.37 -1.49 -4.11
CA ASP A 176 5.76 -1.23 -5.41
C ASP A 176 4.31 -0.77 -5.19
N VAL A 177 4.02 0.50 -5.47
CA VAL A 177 2.67 1.07 -5.33
C VAL A 177 2.03 1.19 -6.71
N PHE A 178 0.83 0.63 -6.86
CA PHE A 178 0.09 0.70 -8.12
C PHE A 178 -1.41 0.85 -7.87
N PHE A 179 -2.09 1.48 -8.84
CA PHE A 179 -3.48 1.90 -8.74
C PHE A 179 -4.33 1.17 -9.77
N GLY A 180 -5.55 0.83 -9.40
CA GLY A 180 -6.55 0.34 -10.34
C GLY A 180 -7.20 1.48 -11.11
N PRO A 181 -7.71 1.21 -12.33
CA PRO A 181 -8.49 2.17 -13.08
C PRO A 181 -9.72 2.60 -12.27
N GLU A 182 -10.11 3.85 -12.43
CA GLU A 182 -11.41 4.31 -11.92
C GLU A 182 -12.55 3.48 -12.53
N SER A 183 -13.62 3.29 -11.76
CA SER A 183 -14.78 2.54 -12.23
C SER A 183 -15.31 3.16 -13.52
N GLY A 184 -15.09 2.49 -14.66
CA GLY A 184 -15.54 2.98 -15.99
C GLY A 184 -14.46 3.07 -17.07
N GLN A 185 -13.18 2.94 -16.75
CA GLN A 185 -12.13 2.86 -17.76
C GLN A 185 -11.76 1.40 -18.04
N ALA A 186 -11.96 0.99 -19.29
CA ALA A 186 -11.48 -0.29 -19.81
C ALA A 186 -9.95 -0.33 -19.82
N ALA A 187 -9.39 -1.55 -19.64
CA ALA A 187 -7.95 -1.80 -19.67
C ALA A 187 -7.29 -1.17 -20.92
N PRO A 188 -6.06 -0.62 -20.80
CA PRO A 188 -5.28 -0.22 -21.97
C PRO A 188 -4.79 -1.47 -22.70
N GLY A 189 -5.37 -1.77 -23.85
CA GLY A 189 -4.96 -2.91 -24.67
C GLY A 189 -5.92 -3.26 -25.78
N ALA A 190 -6.26 -2.31 -26.67
CA ALA A 190 -6.65 -2.60 -28.05
C ALA A 190 -6.43 -1.36 -28.90
N ASN A 191 -5.48 -1.48 -29.81
CA ASN A 191 -5.13 -0.58 -30.91
C ASN A 191 -6.25 0.34 -31.38
N SER A 192 -5.92 1.62 -31.60
CA SER A 192 -5.93 2.16 -32.98
C SER A 192 -5.42 3.59 -33.02
N HIS A 193 -4.62 3.78 -34.02
CA HIS A 193 -4.08 4.98 -34.62
C HIS A 193 -5.00 6.21 -34.60
N ASN A 194 -4.39 7.32 -34.38
CA ASN A 194 -4.32 8.49 -35.24
C ASN A 194 -4.78 9.85 -34.63
N THR A 195 -3.90 10.79 -34.89
CA THR A 195 -4.00 12.23 -35.23
C THR A 195 -4.20 13.25 -34.11
N SER A 196 -3.07 13.94 -33.95
CA SER A 196 -2.88 15.42 -33.99
C SER A 196 -3.96 16.37 -33.44
N ALA A 197 -3.60 17.18 -32.51
CA ALA A 197 -3.47 18.62 -32.60
C ALA A 197 -3.71 19.38 -31.30
N GLU A 198 -2.78 20.30 -31.04
CA GLU A 198 -2.92 21.64 -30.43
C GLU A 198 -3.17 21.81 -28.93
N ASN A 199 -2.06 22.08 -28.26
CA ASN A 199 -1.68 23.32 -27.55
C ASN A 199 -2.79 24.19 -26.98
N LYS A 200 -2.85 24.25 -25.63
CA LYS A 200 -3.07 25.53 -24.90
C LYS A 200 -2.68 25.39 -23.42
N ASN A 201 -1.77 26.27 -23.04
CA ASN A 201 -1.31 26.56 -21.68
C ASN A 201 -2.43 27.21 -20.85
N PRO A 202 -2.59 26.85 -19.58
CA PRO A 202 -3.11 27.83 -18.65
C PRO A 202 -2.25 27.98 -17.39
N ARG A 203 -1.91 29.20 -17.13
CA ARG A 203 -1.59 29.73 -15.80
C ARG A 203 -2.88 29.96 -15.03
N ASP A 204 -2.72 29.98 -13.70
CA ASP A 204 -3.61 30.40 -12.62
C ASP A 204 -4.54 29.33 -12.04
N VAL A 205 -4.28 28.94 -10.81
CA VAL A 205 -4.93 29.47 -9.59
C VAL A 205 -4.20 28.96 -8.34
N LEU A 206 -3.62 29.88 -7.61
CA LEU A 206 -3.15 29.74 -6.23
C LEU A 206 -4.33 29.81 -5.25
N SER A 207 -4.17 29.10 -4.15
CA SER A 207 -4.78 29.31 -2.83
C SER A 207 -5.81 28.26 -2.36
N ARG A 208 -5.33 27.36 -1.50
CA ARG A 208 -5.90 27.10 -0.16
C ARG A 208 -5.02 26.06 0.55
N GLY A 209 -4.63 26.38 1.78
CA GLY A 209 -3.66 25.66 2.60
C GLY A 209 -4.08 24.27 3.08
N PRO A 210 -3.13 23.49 3.64
CA PRO A 210 -3.32 22.06 3.94
C PRO A 210 -3.96 21.83 5.30
N GLU A 211 -5.01 21.02 5.33
CA GLU A 211 -5.48 20.36 6.53
C GLU A 211 -4.53 19.20 6.90
N LYS A 212 -4.21 19.11 8.17
CA LYS A 212 -3.27 18.12 8.74
C LYS A 212 -3.87 16.71 8.69
N PRO A 213 -3.17 15.70 8.16
CA PRO A 213 -3.57 14.30 8.31
C PRO A 213 -3.11 13.73 9.65
N SER A 214 -4.01 13.02 10.32
CA SER A 214 -3.73 12.23 11.51
C SER A 214 -2.89 11.00 11.16
N VAL A 215 -1.88 10.78 11.98
CA VAL A 215 -0.91 9.67 11.91
C VAL A 215 -1.57 8.36 12.34
N VAL A 216 -1.37 7.32 11.58
CA VAL A 216 -1.56 5.92 12.00
C VAL A 216 -0.24 5.18 11.88
#